data_95d611543b712725e7a34cadffd90eb1
#
_entry.id   95d611543b712725e7a34cadffd90eb1
#
_cell.length_a   1.000
_cell.length_b   1.000
_cell.length_c   1.000
_cell.angle_alpha   90.00
_cell.angle_beta   90.00
_cell.angle_gamma   90.00
#
_symmetry.space_group_name_H-M   'P 1'
#
loop_
_entity.id
_entity.type
_entity.pdbx_description
1 polymer ?
#
loop_
_entity_poly.entity_id
_entity_poly.type
_entity_poly.pdbx_seq_one_letter_code
_entity_poly.pdbx_strand_id
1 'polypeptide(L)'
;VPEGPSIVILKEEADGFVGRKVVAVRGNSREPIQRIEGQRLRALRSWGKHFLVEFDGFSVRIHFMLFGRYRIDERKPAPERLGLDFTGGGELNFYACSVRFIEEPLDEVYDWTADVMNDAWDPAAARRKLRARPDTLAADALLDQDVFAGVGNIIKNEVLHRIRLHPESRIGALSPRKLGELVTQAREYSFDFCAGRRPTCCASTTRCIPARSARATATA
;
A
#
# COMPACT_ATOMS: atom_id res chain seq x y z
N VAL A 1 -0.94 -0.15 13.04
CA VAL A 1 0.03 -0.63 12.03
C VAL A 1 -0.43 -0.13 10.68
N PRO A 2 0.42 0.52 9.89
CA PRO A 2 0.07 0.87 8.52
C PRO A 2 -0.09 -0.40 7.66
N GLU A 3 -1.19 -0.48 6.93
CA GLU A 3 -1.46 -1.48 5.90
C GLU A 3 -1.62 -0.77 4.55
N GLY A 4 -1.76 -1.49 3.44
CA GLY A 4 -1.84 -0.93 2.09
C GLY A 4 -2.69 0.33 1.95
N PRO A 5 -3.95 0.33 2.44
CA PRO A 5 -4.81 1.51 2.39
C PRO A 5 -4.21 2.75 3.06
N SER A 6 -3.48 2.58 4.17
CA SER A 6 -2.81 3.69 4.86
C SER A 6 -1.68 4.30 4.03
N ILE A 7 -1.02 3.49 3.19
CA ILE A 7 0.04 3.97 2.30
C ILE A 7 -0.56 4.72 1.11
N VAL A 8 -1.71 4.27 0.61
CA VAL A 8 -2.44 4.98 -0.45
C VAL A 8 -2.89 6.35 0.04
N ILE A 9 -3.41 6.46 1.27
CA ILE A 9 -3.78 7.74 1.88
C ILE A 9 -2.56 8.66 1.99
N LEU A 10 -1.43 8.17 2.51
CA LEU A 10 -0.19 8.95 2.57
C LEU A 10 0.22 9.46 1.18
N LYS A 11 0.14 8.60 0.15
CA LYS A 11 0.46 9.00 -1.22
C LYS A 11 -0.43 10.16 -1.70
N GLU A 12 -1.73 10.07 -1.43
CA GLU A 12 -2.70 11.11 -1.80
C GLU A 12 -2.42 12.43 -1.04
N GLU A 13 -2.17 12.36 0.26
CA GLU A 13 -1.87 13.54 1.09
C GLU A 13 -0.55 14.22 0.71
N ALA A 14 0.44 13.44 0.28
CA ALA A 14 1.75 13.95 -0.12
C ALA A 14 1.85 14.37 -1.59
N ASP A 15 0.80 14.20 -2.39
CA ASP A 15 0.82 14.45 -3.84
C ASP A 15 1.21 15.90 -4.20
N GLY A 16 0.87 16.86 -3.35
CA GLY A 16 1.24 18.27 -3.52
C GLY A 16 2.75 18.56 -3.51
N PHE A 17 3.61 17.61 -3.15
CA PHE A 17 5.07 17.74 -3.20
C PHE A 17 5.67 17.27 -4.53
N VAL A 18 4.91 16.58 -5.38
CA VAL A 18 5.38 16.13 -6.69
C VAL A 18 5.78 17.33 -7.55
N GLY A 19 6.92 17.22 -8.21
CA GLY A 19 7.52 18.28 -9.01
C GLY A 19 8.41 19.27 -8.21
N ARG A 20 8.35 19.27 -6.87
CA ARG A 20 9.16 20.14 -6.03
C ARG A 20 10.59 19.59 -5.84
N LYS A 21 11.54 20.48 -5.59
CA LYS A 21 12.92 20.12 -5.28
C LYS A 21 13.09 19.96 -3.77
N VAL A 22 13.82 18.93 -3.34
CA VAL A 22 14.24 18.75 -1.95
C VAL A 22 15.37 19.71 -1.65
N VAL A 23 15.23 20.56 -0.64
CA VAL A 23 16.20 21.59 -0.27
C VAL A 23 17.03 21.21 0.96
N ALA A 24 16.50 20.35 1.81
CA ALA A 24 17.26 19.80 2.93
C ALA A 24 16.75 18.39 3.27
N VAL A 25 17.68 17.55 3.72
CA VAL A 25 17.40 16.17 4.15
C VAL A 25 17.91 15.99 5.56
N ARG A 26 17.05 15.40 6.41
CA ARG A 26 17.35 15.08 7.81
C ARG A 26 17.05 13.63 8.11
N GLY A 27 17.57 13.14 9.21
CA GLY A 27 17.22 11.82 9.72
C GLY A 27 18.41 11.02 10.20
N ASN A 28 18.09 9.91 10.88
CA ASN A 28 19.06 8.99 11.45
C ASN A 28 19.13 7.66 10.67
N SER A 29 18.69 7.65 9.41
CA SER A 29 18.83 6.49 8.53
C SER A 29 20.31 6.14 8.33
N ARG A 30 20.61 4.84 8.19
CA ARG A 30 21.95 4.37 7.81
C ARG A 30 22.19 4.45 6.30
N GLU A 31 21.12 4.63 5.53
CA GLU A 31 21.20 4.83 4.08
C GLU A 31 21.78 6.22 3.76
N PRO A 32 22.40 6.41 2.60
CA PRO A 32 22.99 7.69 2.19
C PRO A 32 21.91 8.70 1.79
N ILE A 33 21.07 9.10 2.76
CA ILE A 33 19.89 9.96 2.51
C ILE A 33 20.24 11.32 1.95
N GLN A 34 21.50 11.81 2.13
CA GLN A 34 21.98 13.07 1.57
C GLN A 34 21.94 13.09 0.03
N ARG A 35 21.91 11.93 -0.63
CA ARG A 35 21.73 11.83 -2.09
C ARG A 35 20.41 12.46 -2.57
N ILE A 36 19.42 12.55 -1.69
CA ILE A 36 18.10 13.09 -2.00
C ILE A 36 18.14 14.63 -2.06
N GLU A 37 19.10 15.26 -1.37
CA GLU A 37 19.21 16.72 -1.36
C GLU A 37 19.50 17.26 -2.75
N GLY A 38 18.77 18.28 -3.14
CA GLY A 38 18.88 18.86 -4.48
C GLY A 38 18.09 18.13 -5.57
N GLN A 39 17.56 16.93 -5.31
CA GLN A 39 16.77 16.16 -6.25
C GLN A 39 15.33 16.70 -6.38
N ARG A 40 14.71 16.49 -7.54
CA ARG A 40 13.30 16.80 -7.78
C ARG A 40 12.46 15.55 -7.56
N LEU A 41 11.46 15.65 -6.72
CA LEU A 41 10.48 14.58 -6.54
C LEU A 41 9.67 14.39 -7.85
N ARG A 42 9.85 13.24 -8.49
CA ARG A 42 9.23 12.94 -9.80
C ARG A 42 7.85 12.36 -9.67
N ALA A 43 7.69 11.41 -8.79
CA ALA A 43 6.41 10.75 -8.53
C ALA A 43 6.36 10.16 -7.12
N LEU A 44 5.15 9.91 -6.66
CA LEU A 44 4.86 9.12 -5.47
C LEU A 44 4.05 7.90 -5.88
N ARG A 45 4.54 6.72 -5.50
CA ARG A 45 3.82 5.46 -5.74
C ARG A 45 3.65 4.69 -4.42
N SER A 46 2.78 3.71 -4.44
CA SER A 46 2.60 2.75 -3.36
C SER A 46 2.56 1.35 -3.92
N TRP A 47 3.16 0.41 -3.22
CA TRP A 47 3.00 -1.01 -3.47
C TRP A 47 2.85 -1.73 -2.13
N GLY A 48 1.71 -2.34 -1.92
CA GLY A 48 1.42 -2.99 -0.66
C GLY A 48 1.62 -2.06 0.53
N LYS A 49 2.60 -2.37 1.38
CA LYS A 49 2.95 -1.57 2.57
C LYS A 49 4.16 -0.67 2.34
N HIS A 50 4.60 -0.51 1.10
CA HIS A 50 5.73 0.34 0.72
C HIS A 50 5.24 1.68 0.17
N PHE A 51 5.74 2.76 0.72
CA PHE A 51 5.64 4.09 0.16
C PHE A 51 6.90 4.35 -0.67
N LEU A 52 6.73 4.74 -1.92
CA LEU A 52 7.79 4.85 -2.91
C LEU A 52 7.88 6.29 -3.37
N VAL A 53 9.06 6.87 -3.20
CA VAL A 53 9.39 8.26 -3.55
C VAL A 53 10.39 8.23 -4.71
N GLU A 54 9.96 8.63 -5.91
CA GLU A 54 10.76 8.52 -7.13
C GLU A 54 11.52 9.80 -7.42
N PHE A 55 12.81 9.65 -7.70
CA PHE A 55 13.74 10.69 -8.13
C PHE A 55 14.36 10.35 -9.49
N ASP A 56 15.21 11.22 -10.03
CA ASP A 56 15.95 10.89 -11.25
C ASP A 56 17.03 9.83 -10.95
N GLY A 57 16.88 8.66 -11.58
CA GLY A 57 17.85 7.57 -11.49
C GLY A 57 17.75 6.67 -10.26
N PHE A 58 16.86 6.94 -9.31
CA PHE A 58 16.63 6.06 -8.16
C PHE A 58 15.28 6.33 -7.49
N SER A 59 14.84 5.39 -6.69
CA SER A 59 13.65 5.53 -5.83
C SER A 59 14.01 5.28 -4.36
N VAL A 60 13.26 5.88 -3.46
CA VAL A 60 13.37 5.63 -2.02
C VAL A 60 12.15 4.89 -1.54
N ARG A 61 12.36 3.68 -1.02
CA ARG A 61 11.33 2.87 -0.37
C ARG A 61 11.27 3.18 1.11
N ILE A 62 10.10 3.55 1.59
CA ILE A 62 9.78 3.72 3.00
C ILE A 62 8.80 2.62 3.42
N HIS A 63 9.18 1.82 4.42
CA HIS A 63 8.34 0.78 4.99
C HIS A 63 8.18 1.03 6.49
N PHE A 64 6.95 1.30 6.92
CA PHE A 64 6.64 1.58 8.30
C PHE A 64 6.70 0.32 9.16
N MET A 65 7.38 0.42 10.32
CA MET A 65 7.37 -0.61 11.34
C MET A 65 6.07 -0.55 12.15
N LEU A 66 5.93 -1.41 13.16
CA LEU A 66 4.73 -1.52 13.99
C LEU A 66 4.22 -0.17 14.52
N PHE A 67 5.13 0.70 14.96
CA PHE A 67 4.83 2.05 15.46
C PHE A 67 5.18 3.16 14.47
N GLY A 68 5.41 2.78 13.20
CA GLY A 68 5.77 3.71 12.15
C GLY A 68 4.68 4.75 11.90
N ARG A 69 5.11 5.99 11.69
CA ARG A 69 4.23 7.14 11.46
C ARG A 69 4.89 8.13 10.51
N TYR A 70 4.07 8.94 9.86
CA TYR A 70 4.52 10.10 9.10
C TYR A 70 3.86 11.38 9.63
N ARG A 71 4.41 12.53 9.25
CA ARG A 71 3.84 13.84 9.42
C ARG A 71 4.10 14.68 8.18
N ILE A 72 3.13 15.47 7.81
CA ILE A 72 3.21 16.48 6.74
C ILE A 72 3.13 17.83 7.40
N ASP A 73 4.10 18.69 7.12
CA ASP A 73 4.21 20.06 7.65
C ASP A 73 4.22 20.14 9.19
N GLU A 74 4.59 19.04 9.84
CA GLU A 74 4.65 18.94 11.31
C GLU A 74 5.86 18.07 11.72
N ARG A 75 6.56 18.45 12.79
CA ARG A 75 7.62 17.65 13.41
C ARG A 75 7.21 17.15 14.78
N LYS A 76 7.66 15.95 15.10
CA LYS A 76 7.57 15.42 16.46
C LYS A 76 8.87 15.66 17.21
N PRO A 77 8.84 15.65 18.56
CA PRO A 77 10.07 15.69 19.36
C PRO A 77 10.99 14.48 19.17
N ALA A 78 10.47 13.37 18.62
CA ALA A 78 11.24 12.17 18.35
C ALA A 78 12.13 12.36 17.10
N PRO A 79 13.34 11.72 17.04
CA PRO A 79 14.21 11.81 15.88
C PRO A 79 13.55 11.14 14.66
N GLU A 80 13.56 11.85 13.54
CA GLU A 80 13.11 11.32 12.26
C GLU A 80 14.05 10.22 11.76
N ARG A 81 13.48 9.21 11.08
CA ARG A 81 14.27 8.28 10.27
C ARG A 81 14.64 8.94 8.93
N LEU A 82 13.73 9.71 8.36
CA LEU A 82 13.90 10.51 7.17
C LEU A 82 12.98 11.72 7.24
N GLY A 83 13.52 12.92 7.02
CA GLY A 83 12.80 14.17 6.85
C GLY A 83 13.23 14.85 5.56
N LEU A 84 12.30 15.34 4.78
CA LEU A 84 12.50 16.00 3.51
C LEU A 84 11.86 17.39 3.55
N ASP A 85 12.63 18.44 3.33
CA ASP A 85 12.14 19.82 3.18
C ASP A 85 12.11 20.18 1.69
N PHE A 86 11.07 20.87 1.25
CA PHE A 86 10.83 21.15 -0.16
C PHE A 86 10.88 22.64 -0.51
N THR A 87 11.23 22.94 -1.76
CA THR A 87 11.10 24.30 -2.31
C THR A 87 9.66 24.78 -2.23
N GLY A 88 9.48 26.06 -1.88
CA GLY A 88 8.15 26.64 -1.67
C GLY A 88 7.56 26.35 -0.30
N GLY A 89 8.33 25.73 0.59
CA GLY A 89 7.90 25.32 1.93
C GLY A 89 7.25 23.96 1.97
N GLY A 90 7.03 23.47 3.19
CA GLY A 90 6.47 22.15 3.46
C GLY A 90 7.52 21.07 3.63
N GLU A 91 7.14 20.05 4.40
CA GLU A 91 8.05 18.95 4.76
C GLU A 91 7.32 17.62 4.90
N LEU A 92 8.03 16.52 4.60
CA LEU A 92 7.59 15.16 4.86
C LEU A 92 8.51 14.52 5.91
N ASN A 93 7.96 14.07 7.01
CA ASN A 93 8.71 13.49 8.12
C ASN A 93 8.25 12.05 8.40
N PHE A 94 9.19 11.11 8.43
CA PHE A 94 8.96 9.68 8.60
C PHE A 94 9.66 9.16 9.86
N TYR A 95 8.89 8.46 10.72
CA TYR A 95 9.32 7.96 12.02
C TYR A 95 9.14 6.45 12.12
N ALA A 96 10.05 5.76 12.80
CA ALA A 96 10.01 4.32 13.05
C ALA A 96 9.72 3.51 11.77
N CYS A 97 10.47 3.78 10.72
CA CYS A 97 10.38 3.12 9.43
C CYS A 97 11.76 2.61 8.97
N SER A 98 11.77 1.69 8.01
CA SER A 98 12.95 1.39 7.22
C SER A 98 12.97 2.25 5.97
N VAL A 99 14.16 2.73 5.61
CA VAL A 99 14.42 3.47 4.38
C VAL A 99 15.39 2.64 3.56
N ARG A 100 15.14 2.48 2.25
CA ARG A 100 16.06 1.83 1.32
C ARG A 100 16.03 2.52 -0.03
N PHE A 101 17.18 2.58 -0.68
CA PHE A 101 17.30 3.01 -2.07
C PHE A 101 17.03 1.82 -3.01
N ILE A 102 16.40 2.11 -4.13
CA ILE A 102 16.15 1.19 -5.23
C ILE A 102 16.71 1.88 -6.48
N GLU A 103 17.70 1.29 -7.10
CA GLU A 103 18.37 1.85 -8.29
C GLU A 103 17.70 1.33 -9.59
N GLU A 104 17.03 0.19 -9.49
CA GLU A 104 16.32 -0.44 -10.59
C GLU A 104 14.96 0.25 -10.83
N PRO A 105 14.41 0.19 -12.06
CA PRO A 105 13.05 0.62 -12.34
C PRO A 105 12.04 -0.10 -11.44
N LEU A 106 11.11 0.61 -10.84
CA LEU A 106 10.13 0.03 -9.92
C LEU A 106 9.28 -1.07 -10.55
N ASP A 107 9.06 -1.00 -11.87
CA ASP A 107 8.28 -1.98 -12.62
C ASP A 107 9.03 -3.33 -12.79
N GLU A 108 10.34 -3.35 -12.58
CA GLU A 108 11.16 -4.56 -12.54
C GLU A 108 11.22 -5.17 -11.13
N VAL A 109 11.05 -4.33 -10.11
CA VAL A 109 11.16 -4.74 -8.69
C VAL A 109 9.82 -5.22 -8.13
N TYR A 110 8.70 -4.65 -8.60
CA TYR A 110 7.38 -4.87 -8.02
C TYR A 110 6.40 -5.52 -8.99
N ASP A 111 5.76 -6.61 -8.53
CA ASP A 111 4.59 -7.19 -9.20
C ASP A 111 3.34 -6.39 -8.84
N TRP A 112 2.99 -5.41 -9.66
CA TRP A 112 1.81 -4.57 -9.45
C TRP A 112 0.50 -5.35 -9.46
N THR A 113 0.49 -6.54 -10.08
CA THR A 113 -0.70 -7.41 -10.13
C THR A 113 -1.02 -8.07 -8.79
N ALA A 114 -0.08 -8.04 -7.84
CA ALA A 114 -0.27 -8.55 -6.49
C ALA A 114 -0.81 -7.50 -5.50
N ASP A 115 -0.73 -6.19 -5.82
CA ASP A 115 -1.17 -5.13 -4.92
C ASP A 115 -2.69 -4.96 -4.98
N VAL A 116 -3.36 -5.27 -3.86
CA VAL A 116 -4.83 -5.23 -3.74
C VAL A 116 -5.42 -3.82 -3.92
N MET A 117 -4.61 -2.77 -3.76
CA MET A 117 -5.03 -1.37 -3.94
C MET A 117 -4.72 -0.83 -5.34
N ASN A 118 -3.95 -1.55 -6.15
CA ASN A 118 -3.55 -1.12 -7.50
C ASN A 118 -4.61 -1.45 -8.55
N ASP A 119 -4.71 -0.62 -9.59
CA ASP A 119 -5.62 -0.88 -10.72
C ASP A 119 -5.17 -2.09 -11.57
N ALA A 120 -3.87 -2.40 -11.55
CA ALA A 120 -3.31 -3.59 -12.22
C ALA A 120 -3.59 -4.91 -11.47
N TRP A 121 -4.25 -4.88 -10.30
CA TRP A 121 -4.58 -6.08 -9.53
C TRP A 121 -5.20 -7.18 -10.38
N ASP A 122 -4.61 -8.39 -10.36
CA ASP A 122 -5.13 -9.56 -11.08
C ASP A 122 -5.66 -10.64 -10.11
N PRO A 123 -6.99 -10.72 -9.90
CA PRO A 123 -7.58 -11.74 -9.04
C PRO A 123 -7.41 -13.16 -9.61
N ALA A 124 -7.17 -13.33 -10.90
CA ALA A 124 -6.91 -14.65 -11.50
C ALA A 124 -5.48 -15.10 -11.16
N ALA A 125 -4.49 -14.19 -11.21
CA ALA A 125 -3.13 -14.46 -10.77
C ALA A 125 -3.10 -14.84 -9.28
N ALA A 126 -3.81 -14.09 -8.42
CA ALA A 126 -3.93 -14.41 -7.00
C ALA A 126 -4.48 -15.84 -6.81
N ARG A 127 -5.58 -16.20 -7.48
CA ARG A 127 -6.14 -17.56 -7.41
C ARG A 127 -5.16 -18.63 -7.90
N ARG A 128 -4.38 -18.37 -8.95
CA ARG A 128 -3.35 -19.31 -9.44
C ARG A 128 -2.26 -19.51 -8.40
N LYS A 129 -1.73 -18.44 -7.81
CA LYS A 129 -0.71 -18.48 -6.75
C LYS A 129 -1.21 -19.26 -5.52
N LEU A 130 -2.45 -19.05 -5.10
CA LEU A 130 -3.07 -19.77 -3.99
C LEU A 130 -3.19 -21.28 -4.28
N ARG A 131 -3.69 -21.65 -5.46
CA ARG A 131 -3.83 -23.06 -5.84
C ARG A 131 -2.51 -23.80 -5.95
N ALA A 132 -1.42 -23.09 -6.25
CA ALA A 132 -0.07 -23.66 -6.28
C ALA A 132 0.46 -24.01 -4.88
N ARG A 133 -0.18 -23.52 -3.81
CA ARG A 133 0.20 -23.74 -2.40
C ARG A 133 -0.97 -24.25 -1.56
N PRO A 134 -1.52 -25.46 -1.88
CA PRO A 134 -2.77 -25.96 -1.29
C PRO A 134 -2.72 -26.17 0.23
N ASP A 135 -1.52 -26.44 0.77
CA ASP A 135 -1.33 -26.68 2.20
C ASP A 135 -1.21 -25.41 3.05
N THR A 136 -1.09 -24.24 2.42
CA THR A 136 -1.02 -22.95 3.14
C THR A 136 -2.33 -22.68 3.88
N LEU A 137 -2.24 -22.16 5.10
CA LEU A 137 -3.40 -21.74 5.88
C LEU A 137 -4.00 -20.44 5.31
N ALA A 138 -5.30 -20.29 5.39
CA ALA A 138 -5.99 -19.11 4.88
C ALA A 138 -5.48 -17.80 5.52
N ALA A 139 -5.13 -17.84 6.81
CA ALA A 139 -4.56 -16.69 7.50
C ALA A 139 -3.17 -16.30 6.94
N ASP A 140 -2.32 -17.29 6.67
CA ASP A 140 -0.97 -17.06 6.16
C ASP A 140 -1.01 -16.63 4.69
N ALA A 141 -1.90 -17.25 3.90
CA ALA A 141 -2.12 -16.89 2.51
C ALA A 141 -2.55 -15.42 2.33
N LEU A 142 -3.40 -14.89 3.24
CA LEU A 142 -3.79 -13.49 3.22
C LEU A 142 -2.66 -12.52 3.60
N LEU A 143 -1.65 -12.97 4.33
CA LEU A 143 -0.48 -12.17 4.70
C LEU A 143 0.67 -12.26 3.69
N ASP A 144 0.57 -13.17 2.72
CA ASP A 144 1.57 -13.31 1.66
C ASP A 144 1.52 -12.11 0.71
N GLN A 145 2.57 -11.29 0.76
CA GLN A 145 2.64 -10.05 -0.03
C GLN A 145 2.84 -10.34 -1.54
N ASP A 146 3.30 -11.52 -1.91
CA ASP A 146 3.38 -11.94 -3.32
C ASP A 146 2.00 -12.25 -3.91
N VAL A 147 0.99 -12.45 -3.04
CA VAL A 147 -0.40 -12.75 -3.44
C VAL A 147 -1.33 -11.59 -3.15
N PHE A 148 -1.22 -10.98 -1.96
CA PHE A 148 -2.07 -9.91 -1.47
C PHE A 148 -1.23 -8.77 -0.89
N ALA A 149 -0.41 -8.13 -1.74
CA ALA A 149 0.39 -7.00 -1.29
C ALA A 149 -0.51 -5.91 -0.68
N GLY A 150 -0.15 -5.47 0.52
CA GLY A 150 -0.92 -4.48 1.29
C GLY A 150 -1.79 -5.06 2.40
N VAL A 151 -2.20 -6.32 2.30
CA VAL A 151 -2.99 -6.96 3.36
C VAL A 151 -2.13 -7.17 4.61
N GLY A 152 -2.64 -6.73 5.74
CA GLY A 152 -2.05 -6.96 7.04
C GLY A 152 -3.03 -7.65 7.99
N ASN A 153 -2.71 -7.64 9.29
CA ASN A 153 -3.50 -8.37 10.28
C ASN A 153 -4.93 -7.85 10.42
N ILE A 154 -5.15 -6.56 10.25
CA ILE A 154 -6.49 -5.97 10.37
C ILE A 154 -7.35 -6.46 9.20
N ILE A 155 -6.86 -6.26 7.98
CA ILE A 155 -7.58 -6.69 6.77
C ILE A 155 -7.78 -8.19 6.77
N LYS A 156 -6.74 -8.98 7.08
CA LYS A 156 -6.83 -10.45 7.18
C LYS A 156 -7.94 -10.90 8.10
N ASN A 157 -7.97 -10.39 9.34
CA ASN A 157 -8.96 -10.82 10.32
C ASN A 157 -10.38 -10.47 9.89
N GLU A 158 -10.58 -9.30 9.32
CA GLU A 158 -11.88 -8.86 8.88
C GLU A 158 -12.37 -9.64 7.65
N VAL A 159 -11.48 -9.92 6.68
CA VAL A 159 -11.79 -10.75 5.52
C VAL A 159 -12.24 -12.14 5.95
N LEU A 160 -11.46 -12.79 6.83
CA LEU A 160 -11.81 -14.13 7.34
C LEU A 160 -13.16 -14.11 8.07
N HIS A 161 -13.42 -13.09 8.89
CA HIS A 161 -14.69 -12.92 9.58
C HIS A 161 -15.86 -12.74 8.60
N ARG A 162 -15.74 -11.83 7.62
CA ARG A 162 -16.78 -11.55 6.60
C ARG A 162 -17.20 -12.79 5.82
N ILE A 163 -16.22 -13.61 5.42
CA ILE A 163 -16.50 -14.83 4.66
C ILE A 163 -16.74 -16.06 5.55
N ARG A 164 -16.71 -15.89 6.87
CA ARG A 164 -16.88 -16.98 7.86
C ARG A 164 -15.93 -18.14 7.56
N LEU A 165 -14.66 -17.85 7.41
CA LEU A 165 -13.61 -18.84 7.15
C LEU A 165 -12.69 -18.94 8.36
N HIS A 166 -12.47 -20.18 8.84
CA HIS A 166 -11.54 -20.42 9.93
C HIS A 166 -10.11 -20.10 9.47
N PRO A 167 -9.30 -19.37 10.26
CA PRO A 167 -7.95 -18.96 9.86
C PRO A 167 -7.01 -20.13 9.51
N GLU A 168 -7.19 -21.28 10.15
CA GLU A 168 -6.40 -22.50 9.93
C GLU A 168 -6.96 -23.39 8.80
N SER A 169 -7.97 -22.94 8.06
CA SER A 169 -8.45 -23.69 6.88
C SER A 169 -7.33 -23.73 5.82
N ARG A 170 -7.04 -24.91 5.28
CA ARG A 170 -6.09 -25.06 4.18
C ARG A 170 -6.67 -24.54 2.88
N ILE A 171 -5.90 -23.84 2.06
CA ILE A 171 -6.33 -23.32 0.76
C ILE A 171 -6.87 -24.42 -0.15
N GLY A 172 -6.23 -25.59 -0.18
CA GLY A 172 -6.65 -26.74 -0.99
C GLY A 172 -7.98 -27.37 -0.56
N ALA A 173 -8.42 -27.15 0.68
CA ALA A 173 -9.71 -27.61 1.17
C ALA A 173 -10.87 -26.66 0.84
N LEU A 174 -10.59 -25.47 0.30
CA LEU A 174 -11.62 -24.49 -0.03
C LEU A 174 -12.32 -24.85 -1.35
N SER A 175 -13.64 -24.75 -1.35
CA SER A 175 -14.39 -24.82 -2.61
C SER A 175 -13.97 -23.67 -3.54
N PRO A 176 -14.09 -23.82 -4.87
CA PRO A 176 -13.79 -22.75 -5.83
C PRO A 176 -14.53 -21.45 -5.53
N ARG A 177 -15.77 -21.53 -5.03
CA ARG A 177 -16.56 -20.39 -4.59
C ARG A 177 -15.91 -19.68 -3.39
N LYS A 178 -15.54 -20.47 -2.35
CA LYS A 178 -14.95 -19.91 -1.13
C LYS A 178 -13.58 -19.27 -1.40
N LEU A 179 -12.78 -19.88 -2.26
CA LEU A 179 -11.52 -19.28 -2.73
C LEU A 179 -11.76 -17.98 -3.49
N GLY A 180 -12.81 -17.93 -4.33
CA GLY A 180 -13.23 -16.70 -5.00
C GLY A 180 -13.64 -15.60 -4.03
N GLU A 181 -14.44 -15.92 -3.01
CA GLU A 181 -14.85 -15.00 -1.95
C GLU A 181 -13.64 -14.43 -1.20
N LEU A 182 -12.64 -15.27 -0.85
CA LEU A 182 -11.40 -14.84 -0.20
C LEU A 182 -10.67 -13.77 -1.02
N VAL A 183 -10.45 -14.03 -2.30
CA VAL A 183 -9.74 -13.13 -3.21
C VAL A 183 -10.52 -11.81 -3.41
N THR A 184 -11.82 -11.89 -3.58
CA THR A 184 -12.68 -10.72 -3.77
C THR A 184 -12.72 -9.85 -2.51
N GLN A 185 -12.93 -10.47 -1.34
CA GLN A 185 -13.04 -9.74 -0.09
C GLN A 185 -11.72 -9.12 0.37
N ALA A 186 -10.57 -9.72 0.02
CA ALA A 186 -9.26 -9.11 0.29
C ALA A 186 -9.13 -7.72 -0.36
N ARG A 187 -9.61 -7.56 -1.60
CA ARG A 187 -9.63 -6.26 -2.29
C ARG A 187 -10.75 -5.35 -1.77
N GLU A 188 -11.98 -5.83 -1.74
CA GLU A 188 -13.15 -5.03 -1.35
C GLU A 188 -12.98 -4.43 0.04
N TYR A 189 -12.59 -5.25 1.02
CA TYR A 189 -12.36 -4.74 2.37
C TYR A 189 -11.21 -3.75 2.44
N SER A 190 -10.16 -3.92 1.65
CA SER A 190 -9.06 -2.95 1.61
C SER A 190 -9.55 -1.57 1.16
N PHE A 191 -10.47 -1.50 0.20
CA PHE A 191 -11.10 -0.23 -0.21
C PHE A 191 -12.06 0.32 0.85
N ASP A 192 -12.88 -0.54 1.50
CA ASP A 192 -13.75 -0.12 2.61
C ASP A 192 -12.93 0.49 3.76
N PHE A 193 -11.82 -0.16 4.10
CA PHE A 193 -10.90 0.32 5.13
C PHE A 193 -10.25 1.66 4.76
N CYS A 194 -9.90 1.85 3.48
CA CYS A 194 -9.40 3.12 2.97
C CYS A 194 -10.45 4.23 3.10
N ALA A 195 -11.68 3.96 2.68
CA ALA A 195 -12.79 4.91 2.77
C ALA A 195 -13.10 5.34 4.21
N GLY A 196 -13.07 4.40 5.16
CA GLY A 196 -13.32 4.67 6.58
C GLY A 196 -12.20 5.46 7.28
N ARG A 197 -11.02 5.57 6.69
CA ARG A 197 -9.88 6.30 7.27
C ARG A 197 -9.61 7.67 6.65
N ARG A 198 -10.21 7.99 5.53
CA ARG A 198 -10.07 9.32 4.92
C ARG A 198 -10.71 10.36 5.83
N PRO A 199 -10.02 11.47 6.14
CA PRO A 199 -10.66 12.59 6.82
C PRO A 199 -11.82 13.11 5.95
N THR A 200 -12.92 13.46 6.58
CA THR A 200 -14.19 13.87 5.94
C THR A 200 -14.07 15.09 4.99
N CYS A 201 -12.92 15.72 4.93
CA CYS A 201 -12.66 16.90 4.10
C CYS A 201 -12.36 16.61 2.62
N CYS A 202 -12.09 15.34 2.22
CA CYS A 202 -11.73 14.98 0.86
C CYS A 202 -12.89 14.32 0.10
N ALA A 203 -14.11 14.81 0.26
CA ALA A 203 -15.29 14.31 -0.48
C ALA A 203 -15.35 14.76 -1.96
N SER A 204 -14.27 15.34 -2.51
CA SER A 204 -14.25 15.86 -3.87
C SER A 204 -13.04 15.42 -4.69
N THR A 205 -12.81 14.11 -4.82
CA THR A 205 -12.04 13.61 -5.96
C THR A 205 -12.55 12.20 -6.32
N THR A 206 -13.39 12.22 -7.32
CA THR A 206 -14.00 11.07 -8.00
C THR A 206 -12.91 10.25 -8.69
N ARG A 207 -12.33 9.24 -8.01
CA ARG A 207 -11.54 8.21 -8.70
C ARG A 207 -11.02 7.07 -7.80
N CYS A 208 -11.90 6.45 -6.98
CA CYS A 208 -11.54 5.19 -6.31
C CYS A 208 -12.73 4.24 -6.11
N ILE A 209 -13.70 4.28 -7.02
CA ILE A 209 -14.77 3.28 -7.03
C ILE A 209 -14.69 2.57 -8.39
N PRO A 210 -14.28 1.28 -8.45
CA PRO A 210 -14.55 0.50 -9.65
C PRO A 210 -16.07 0.45 -9.82
N ALA A 211 -16.55 0.86 -11.01
CA ALA A 211 -17.95 0.84 -11.37
C ALA A 211 -18.52 -0.55 -11.03
N ARG A 212 -19.53 -0.60 -10.16
CA ARG A 212 -20.35 -1.80 -10.00
C ARG A 212 -20.91 -2.13 -11.37
N SER A 213 -20.53 -3.27 -11.92
CA SER A 213 -21.14 -3.79 -13.12
C SER A 213 -22.65 -3.93 -12.84
N ALA A 214 -23.45 -3.08 -13.46
CA ALA A 214 -24.89 -3.19 -13.45
C ALA A 214 -25.23 -4.56 -14.06
N ARG A 215 -25.73 -5.47 -13.24
CA ARG A 215 -26.43 -6.67 -13.74
C ARG A 215 -27.67 -6.17 -14.47
N ALA A 216 -27.66 -6.28 -15.78
CA ALA A 216 -28.86 -6.14 -16.58
C ALA A 216 -29.81 -7.28 -16.20
N THR A 217 -30.89 -6.94 -15.53
CA THR A 217 -32.08 -7.80 -15.42
C THR A 217 -32.75 -7.77 -16.78
N ALA A 218 -32.53 -8.80 -17.58
CA ALA A 218 -33.39 -9.09 -18.71
C ALA A 218 -34.63 -9.80 -18.18
N THR A 219 -35.75 -9.06 -18.22
CA THR A 219 -37.11 -9.64 -18.08
C THR A 219 -37.62 -9.81 -19.51
N ALA A 220 -37.93 -11.03 -19.85
CA ALA A 220 -38.98 -11.42 -20.80
C ALA A 220 -39.38 -12.87 -20.57
#